data_c1c8028de5581c0cc970472118d7e93e
#
_entry.id   c1c8028de5581c0cc970472118d7e93e
#
_cell.length_a   1.000
_cell.length_b   1.000
_cell.length_c   1.000
_cell.angle_alpha   90.00
_cell.angle_beta   90.00
_cell.angle_gamma   90.00
#
_symmetry.space_group_name_H-M   'P 1'
#
loop_
_entity.id
_entity.type
_entity.pdbx_description
1 polymer ?
#
loop_
_entity_poly.entity_id
_entity_poly.type
_entity_poly.pdbx_seq_one_letter_code
_entity_poly.pdbx_strand_id
1 'polypeptide(L)'
;VDVTGGKDIALLAAGMAAVKLGVPLIAYNRRTKKYANISKYEHAMRANIFGLLDCEDFFNVSGGKVIESEDFSEHRDDFGAFWSKVLDIWNIYLENIGSWVPHVQFLQRVSPACEPNGNMPLKVRAPEHISVNGKQIFRNDDILRALDRCGGITELKYHENGECIFYYCDKNFRHYLTDVGAFLELFIHLCAVTTGKFSSVRSRVKYNWEYSRIRHDRSTIYRPASNEIDVIAINGIEPLFIS
;
A
#
# COMPACT_ATOMS: atom_id res chain seq x y z
N VAL A 1 14.16 28.63 5.80
CA VAL A 1 14.55 28.09 4.49
C VAL A 1 15.35 26.81 4.75
N ASP A 2 14.91 25.71 4.20
CA ASP A 2 15.64 24.43 4.24
C ASP A 2 16.60 24.32 3.05
N VAL A 3 17.87 24.05 3.34
CA VAL A 3 18.94 23.89 2.34
C VAL A 3 19.56 22.50 2.39
N THR A 4 18.78 21.49 2.78
CA THR A 4 19.23 20.11 2.92
C THR A 4 19.70 19.51 1.59
N GLY A 5 19.19 19.97 0.47
CA GLY A 5 19.55 19.48 -0.86
C GLY A 5 19.48 20.58 -1.92
N GLY A 6 20.03 20.30 -3.08
CA GLY A 6 20.03 21.21 -4.23
C GLY A 6 21.41 21.38 -4.87
N LYS A 7 21.43 22.08 -6.02
CA LYS A 7 22.69 22.48 -6.65
C LYS A 7 23.30 23.65 -5.87
N ASP A 8 24.61 23.75 -5.80
CA ASP A 8 25.33 24.76 -5.02
C ASP A 8 24.82 26.20 -5.24
N ILE A 9 24.51 26.56 -6.49
CA ILE A 9 24.00 27.88 -6.81
C ILE A 9 22.61 28.13 -6.23
N ALA A 10 21.75 27.08 -6.15
CA ALA A 10 20.43 27.21 -5.53
C ALA A 10 20.53 27.32 -4.01
N LEU A 11 21.47 26.61 -3.40
CA LEU A 11 21.77 26.71 -1.96
C LEU A 11 22.28 28.09 -1.60
N LEU A 12 23.17 28.66 -2.42
CA LEU A 12 23.70 30.02 -2.24
C LEU A 12 22.56 31.05 -2.36
N ALA A 13 21.75 30.95 -3.40
CA ALA A 13 20.62 31.86 -3.61
C ALA A 13 19.60 31.77 -2.46
N ALA A 14 19.27 30.57 -1.99
CA ALA A 14 18.40 30.35 -0.84
C ALA A 14 18.98 30.95 0.45
N GLY A 15 20.29 30.79 0.66
CA GLY A 15 21.01 31.40 1.79
C GLY A 15 20.95 32.93 1.77
N MET A 16 21.22 33.53 0.62
CA MET A 16 21.14 34.99 0.44
C MET A 16 19.71 35.53 0.65
N ALA A 17 18.70 34.82 0.13
CA ALA A 17 17.30 35.17 0.35
C ALA A 17 16.91 35.05 1.83
N ALA A 18 17.33 33.99 2.52
CA ALA A 18 17.06 33.83 3.94
C ALA A 18 17.63 34.95 4.79
N VAL A 19 18.87 35.34 4.51
CA VAL A 19 19.53 36.50 5.19
C VAL A 19 18.78 37.80 4.92
N LYS A 20 18.42 38.06 3.65
CA LYS A 20 17.69 39.28 3.26
C LYS A 20 16.31 39.35 3.89
N LEU A 21 15.63 38.23 4.06
CA LEU A 21 14.29 38.16 4.63
C LEU A 21 14.29 38.00 6.16
N GLY A 22 15.44 37.83 6.78
CA GLY A 22 15.57 37.63 8.22
C GLY A 22 14.94 36.30 8.70
N VAL A 23 14.90 35.28 7.83
CA VAL A 23 14.31 33.97 8.15
C VAL A 23 15.40 32.94 8.45
N PRO A 24 15.11 31.93 9.32
CA PRO A 24 16.09 30.92 9.66
C PRO A 24 16.52 30.10 8.43
N LEU A 25 17.81 29.75 8.40
CA LEU A 25 18.40 28.81 7.44
C LEU A 25 18.73 27.52 8.16
N ILE A 26 18.14 26.42 7.74
CA ILE A 26 18.30 25.10 8.35
C ILE A 26 18.82 24.09 7.32
N ALA A 27 19.55 23.09 7.77
CA ALA A 27 19.93 21.94 6.96
C ALA A 27 19.71 20.65 7.75
N TYR A 28 19.23 19.64 7.09
CA TYR A 28 19.07 18.31 7.68
C TYR A 28 20.32 17.46 7.46
N ASN A 29 20.84 16.93 8.54
CA ASN A 29 21.96 15.99 8.50
C ASN A 29 21.40 14.55 8.52
N ARG A 30 21.43 13.87 7.38
CA ARG A 30 20.93 12.50 7.22
C ARG A 30 21.63 11.49 8.14
N ARG A 31 22.93 11.68 8.40
CA ARG A 31 23.72 10.75 9.24
C ARG A 31 23.32 10.83 10.71
N THR A 32 23.08 12.04 11.21
CA THR A 32 22.72 12.27 12.62
C THR A 32 21.22 12.31 12.83
N LYS A 33 20.43 12.31 11.74
CA LYS A 33 18.97 12.51 11.73
C LYS A 33 18.53 13.77 12.50
N LYS A 34 19.34 14.83 12.44
CA LYS A 34 19.10 16.10 13.13
C LYS A 34 19.19 17.27 12.17
N TYR A 35 18.41 18.32 12.45
CA TYR A 35 18.61 19.61 11.81
C TYR A 35 19.75 20.38 12.47
N ALA A 36 20.54 21.04 11.64
CA ALA A 36 21.46 22.08 12.04
C ALA A 36 20.88 23.43 11.65
N ASN A 37 20.78 24.35 12.61
CA ASN A 37 20.52 25.74 12.30
C ASN A 37 21.83 26.36 11.78
N ILE A 38 21.83 26.79 10.52
CA ILE A 38 22.98 27.41 9.88
C ILE A 38 22.98 28.92 10.13
N SER A 39 21.82 29.50 10.45
CA SER A 39 21.69 30.91 10.84
C SER A 39 21.71 31.06 12.36
N LYS A 40 22.10 32.23 12.86
CA LYS A 40 22.12 32.53 14.29
C LYS A 40 20.72 32.68 14.94
N TYR A 41 19.65 32.25 14.26
CA TYR A 41 18.29 32.36 14.77
C TYR A 41 17.88 31.09 15.53
N GLU A 42 17.82 31.19 16.85
CA GLU A 42 17.53 30.05 17.76
C GLU A 42 16.09 29.49 17.66
N HIS A 43 15.17 30.23 17.07
CA HIS A 43 13.75 29.86 17.11
C HIS A 43 13.32 28.74 16.14
N ALA A 44 14.14 28.41 15.14
CA ALA A 44 13.77 27.41 14.12
C ALA A 44 13.87 25.94 14.60
N MET A 45 14.47 25.69 15.78
CA MET A 45 14.82 24.31 16.21
C MET A 45 13.76 23.64 17.11
N ARG A 46 12.69 24.32 17.48
CA ARG A 46 11.70 23.75 18.42
C ARG A 46 10.55 23.00 17.78
N ALA A 47 10.39 23.06 16.49
CA ALA A 47 9.39 22.26 15.81
C ALA A 47 9.96 20.87 15.53
N ASN A 48 9.45 19.88 16.21
CA ASN A 48 9.67 18.46 15.89
C ASN A 48 8.87 18.16 14.61
N ILE A 49 9.28 18.78 13.50
CA ILE A 49 8.57 18.73 12.20
C ILE A 49 8.52 17.31 11.64
N PHE A 50 9.38 16.44 12.12
CA PHE A 50 9.62 15.12 11.53
C PHE A 50 8.76 13.98 12.03
N GLY A 51 8.05 14.14 13.10
CA GLY A 51 7.16 13.09 13.58
C GLY A 51 5.84 13.00 12.82
N LEU A 52 5.62 13.84 11.82
CA LEU A 52 4.29 14.09 11.27
C LEU A 52 4.18 14.07 9.73
N LEU A 53 5.30 13.88 8.99
CA LEU A 53 5.16 13.74 7.55
C LEU A 53 4.48 12.40 7.25
N ASP A 54 3.36 12.50 6.56
CA ASP A 54 2.67 11.36 6.02
C ASP A 54 2.98 11.16 4.52
N CYS A 55 2.34 10.18 3.92
CA CYS A 55 2.52 9.86 2.51
C CYS A 55 2.07 11.02 1.60
N GLU A 56 0.98 11.71 1.94
CA GLU A 56 0.45 12.84 1.17
C GLU A 56 1.40 14.03 1.24
N ASP A 57 1.92 14.34 2.44
CA ASP A 57 2.90 15.38 2.64
C ASP A 57 4.16 15.14 1.81
N PHE A 58 4.66 13.89 1.80
CA PHE A 58 5.82 13.51 1.01
C PHE A 58 5.61 13.80 -0.48
N PHE A 59 4.47 13.39 -1.06
CA PHE A 59 4.18 13.65 -2.47
C PHE A 59 3.98 15.13 -2.75
N ASN A 60 3.26 15.85 -1.89
CA ASN A 60 3.01 17.29 -2.05
C ASN A 60 4.33 18.09 -2.07
N VAL A 61 5.25 17.83 -1.14
CA VAL A 61 6.57 18.47 -1.10
C VAL A 61 7.43 18.11 -2.32
N SER A 62 7.25 16.90 -2.85
CA SER A 62 7.98 16.42 -4.03
C SER A 62 7.36 16.86 -5.36
N GLY A 63 6.25 17.61 -5.34
CA GLY A 63 5.55 18.12 -6.53
C GLY A 63 4.61 17.07 -7.16
N GLY A 64 4.19 16.08 -6.39
CA GLY A 64 3.19 15.08 -6.76
C GLY A 64 1.91 15.23 -5.95
N LYS A 65 0.91 14.43 -6.28
CA LYS A 65 -0.35 14.33 -5.54
C LYS A 65 -0.80 12.89 -5.45
N VAL A 66 -1.13 12.43 -4.24
CA VAL A 66 -1.81 11.16 -4.03
C VAL A 66 -3.26 11.28 -4.51
N ILE A 67 -3.71 10.30 -5.30
CA ILE A 67 -5.08 10.21 -5.82
C ILE A 67 -5.88 9.26 -4.96
N GLU A 68 -5.27 8.11 -4.62
CA GLU A 68 -5.90 7.02 -3.89
C GLU A 68 -4.83 6.28 -3.09
N SER A 69 -5.15 5.83 -1.90
CA SER A 69 -4.29 4.96 -1.08
C SER A 69 -5.11 4.21 -0.03
N GLU A 70 -4.56 3.10 0.48
CA GLU A 70 -5.15 2.31 1.56
C GLU A 70 -4.27 2.40 2.81
N ASP A 71 -4.88 2.51 4.00
CA ASP A 71 -4.16 2.64 5.28
C ASP A 71 -4.60 1.64 6.36
N PHE A 72 -5.60 0.82 6.07
CA PHE A 72 -6.19 -0.17 7.00
C PHE A 72 -6.64 0.42 8.35
N SER A 73 -6.95 1.72 8.37
CA SER A 73 -7.43 2.41 9.58
C SER A 73 -8.74 1.83 10.14
N GLU A 74 -9.53 1.17 9.31
CA GLU A 74 -10.76 0.46 9.68
C GLU A 74 -10.53 -0.70 10.67
N HIS A 75 -9.30 -1.23 10.73
CA HIS A 75 -8.92 -2.33 11.64
C HIS A 75 -8.19 -1.87 12.90
N ARG A 76 -8.22 -0.58 13.25
CA ARG A 76 -7.48 -0.06 14.41
C ARG A 76 -7.96 -0.68 15.73
N ASP A 77 -9.25 -0.85 15.88
CA ASP A 77 -9.86 -1.34 17.13
C ASP A 77 -9.70 -2.86 17.31
N ASP A 78 -9.55 -3.62 16.21
CA ASP A 78 -9.39 -5.07 16.21
C ASP A 78 -8.05 -5.53 15.58
N PHE A 79 -7.07 -4.62 15.52
CA PHE A 79 -5.79 -4.84 14.82
C PHE A 79 -5.11 -6.15 15.21
N GLY A 80 -5.13 -6.54 16.47
CA GLY A 80 -4.51 -7.78 16.95
C GLY A 80 -5.15 -9.02 16.33
N ALA A 81 -6.48 -9.08 16.28
CA ALA A 81 -7.23 -10.18 15.68
C ALA A 81 -7.06 -10.22 14.16
N PHE A 82 -7.12 -9.05 13.52
CA PHE A 82 -6.88 -8.91 12.08
C PHE A 82 -5.47 -9.37 11.70
N TRP A 83 -4.46 -8.89 12.43
CA TRP A 83 -3.06 -9.26 12.20
C TRP A 83 -2.82 -10.76 12.41
N SER A 84 -3.40 -11.37 13.46
CA SER A 84 -3.31 -12.82 13.69
C SER A 84 -3.87 -13.61 12.50
N LYS A 85 -5.04 -13.22 11.98
CA LYS A 85 -5.63 -13.86 10.81
C LYS A 85 -4.74 -13.73 9.57
N VAL A 86 -4.14 -12.57 9.34
CA VAL A 86 -3.20 -12.37 8.22
C VAL A 86 -1.96 -13.22 8.37
N LEU A 87 -1.43 -13.39 9.59
CA LEU A 87 -0.30 -14.29 9.86
C LEU A 87 -0.66 -15.76 9.60
N ASP A 88 -1.85 -16.20 9.98
CA ASP A 88 -2.30 -17.56 9.70
C ASP A 88 -2.39 -17.83 8.19
N ILE A 89 -2.95 -16.88 7.42
CA ILE A 89 -2.98 -16.98 5.96
C ILE A 89 -1.58 -16.93 5.36
N TRP A 90 -0.67 -16.11 5.93
CA TRP A 90 0.72 -16.08 5.51
C TRP A 90 1.42 -17.44 5.69
N ASN A 91 1.16 -18.13 6.79
CA ASN A 91 1.67 -19.49 7.01
C ASN A 91 1.11 -20.48 5.98
N ILE A 92 -0.20 -20.39 5.67
CA ILE A 92 -0.81 -21.19 4.60
C ILE A 92 -0.13 -20.90 3.25
N TYR A 93 0.15 -19.64 2.93
CA TYR A 93 0.90 -19.25 1.74
C TYR A 93 2.30 -19.90 1.71
N LEU A 94 3.06 -19.82 2.80
CA LEU A 94 4.42 -20.37 2.88
C LEU A 94 4.44 -21.89 2.70
N GLU A 95 3.48 -22.58 3.29
CA GLU A 95 3.33 -24.04 3.14
C GLU A 95 2.91 -24.46 1.72
N ASN A 96 2.32 -23.54 0.95
CA ASN A 96 1.72 -23.82 -0.36
C ASN A 96 2.27 -22.91 -1.48
N ILE A 97 3.49 -22.40 -1.39
CA ILE A 97 4.07 -21.41 -2.34
C ILE A 97 3.87 -21.85 -3.80
N GLY A 98 4.13 -23.12 -4.13
CA GLY A 98 4.03 -23.63 -5.51
C GLY A 98 2.60 -23.76 -6.04
N SER A 99 1.60 -23.84 -5.18
CA SER A 99 0.18 -23.98 -5.53
C SER A 99 -0.66 -22.74 -5.23
N TRP A 100 -0.09 -21.74 -4.57
CA TRP A 100 -0.81 -20.52 -4.18
C TRP A 100 -1.33 -19.73 -5.37
N VAL A 101 -0.47 -19.41 -6.35
CA VAL A 101 -0.88 -18.63 -7.53
C VAL A 101 -1.98 -19.34 -8.32
N PRO A 102 -1.87 -20.64 -8.65
CA PRO A 102 -2.99 -21.38 -9.24
C PRO A 102 -4.26 -21.35 -8.40
N HIS A 103 -4.15 -21.42 -7.07
CA HIS A 103 -5.30 -21.37 -6.17
C HIS A 103 -5.98 -19.98 -6.21
N VAL A 104 -5.23 -18.91 -6.14
CA VAL A 104 -5.76 -17.53 -6.26
C VAL A 104 -6.43 -17.32 -7.62
N GLN A 105 -5.81 -17.79 -8.72
CA GLN A 105 -6.40 -17.74 -10.05
C GLN A 105 -7.70 -18.55 -10.15
N PHE A 106 -7.76 -19.69 -9.48
CA PHE A 106 -8.99 -20.45 -9.37
C PHE A 106 -10.07 -19.65 -8.65
N LEU A 107 -9.78 -19.12 -7.46
CA LEU A 107 -10.71 -18.30 -6.68
C LEU A 107 -11.19 -17.06 -7.46
N GLN A 108 -10.30 -16.38 -8.15
CA GLN A 108 -10.64 -15.22 -9.00
C GLN A 108 -11.69 -15.58 -10.05
N ARG A 109 -11.62 -16.78 -10.63
CA ARG A 109 -12.52 -17.22 -11.70
C ARG A 109 -13.87 -17.73 -11.21
N VAL A 110 -13.90 -18.38 -10.04
CA VAL A 110 -15.15 -18.91 -9.47
C VAL A 110 -15.90 -17.88 -8.63
N SER A 111 -15.25 -16.81 -8.21
CA SER A 111 -15.89 -15.73 -7.47
C SER A 111 -16.85 -14.95 -8.39
N PRO A 112 -18.09 -14.70 -7.93
CA PRO A 112 -19.05 -13.95 -8.72
C PRO A 112 -18.53 -12.57 -9.08
N ALA A 113 -18.94 -12.03 -10.23
CA ALA A 113 -18.60 -10.66 -10.60
C ALA A 113 -19.19 -9.66 -9.58
N CYS A 114 -18.58 -8.49 -9.48
CA CYS A 114 -19.15 -7.37 -8.75
C CYS A 114 -20.48 -6.95 -9.40
N GLU A 115 -21.49 -6.71 -8.60
CA GLU A 115 -22.78 -6.26 -9.08
C GLU A 115 -22.71 -4.81 -9.61
N PRO A 116 -23.60 -4.38 -10.51
CA PRO A 116 -23.59 -3.01 -11.06
C PRO A 116 -23.72 -1.91 -9.99
N ASN A 117 -24.34 -2.24 -8.84
CA ASN A 117 -24.47 -1.33 -7.70
C ASN A 117 -23.23 -1.26 -6.80
N GLY A 118 -22.12 -1.93 -7.19
CA GLY A 118 -20.87 -2.01 -6.42
C GLY A 118 -20.91 -3.07 -5.31
N ASN A 119 -21.99 -3.83 -5.16
CA ASN A 119 -22.03 -4.91 -4.19
C ASN A 119 -21.16 -6.08 -4.67
N MET A 120 -20.36 -6.61 -3.74
CA MET A 120 -19.43 -7.70 -3.97
C MET A 120 -19.95 -8.97 -3.25
N PRO A 121 -20.54 -9.93 -3.99
CA PRO A 121 -21.08 -11.14 -3.35
C PRO A 121 -19.97 -11.94 -2.66
N LEU A 122 -20.21 -12.35 -1.42
CA LEU A 122 -19.22 -13.11 -0.63
C LEU A 122 -19.37 -14.63 -0.82
N LYS A 123 -20.54 -15.09 -1.24
CA LYS A 123 -20.84 -16.50 -1.46
C LYS A 123 -20.19 -16.99 -2.76
N VAL A 124 -19.47 -18.10 -2.66
CA VAL A 124 -18.83 -18.77 -3.80
C VAL A 124 -19.39 -20.19 -3.91
N ARG A 125 -19.68 -20.60 -5.16
CA ARG A 125 -19.91 -21.99 -5.53
C ARG A 125 -18.79 -22.41 -6.46
N ALA A 126 -17.96 -23.34 -6.02
CA ALA A 126 -16.74 -23.73 -6.71
C ALA A 126 -16.77 -25.19 -7.17
N PRO A 127 -16.61 -25.47 -8.47
CA PRO A 127 -16.46 -26.82 -9.00
C PRO A 127 -15.10 -27.42 -8.60
N GLU A 128 -14.88 -28.69 -8.87
CA GLU A 128 -13.57 -29.33 -8.65
C GLU A 128 -12.46 -28.72 -9.52
N HIS A 129 -12.77 -28.29 -10.72
CA HIS A 129 -11.84 -27.66 -11.64
C HIS A 129 -12.54 -26.68 -12.58
N ILE A 130 -11.75 -25.77 -13.14
CA ILE A 130 -12.15 -24.85 -14.19
C ILE A 130 -11.21 -24.98 -15.39
N SER A 131 -11.66 -24.62 -16.57
CA SER A 131 -10.83 -24.56 -17.77
C SER A 131 -10.51 -23.09 -18.11
N VAL A 132 -9.22 -22.76 -18.19
CA VAL A 132 -8.73 -21.43 -18.56
C VAL A 132 -7.74 -21.58 -19.72
N ASN A 133 -8.07 -21.01 -20.87
CA ASN A 133 -7.24 -21.11 -22.09
C ASN A 133 -6.81 -22.55 -22.44
N GLY A 134 -7.73 -23.51 -22.29
CA GLY A 134 -7.47 -24.92 -22.55
C GLY A 134 -6.68 -25.68 -21.46
N LYS A 135 -6.27 -25.00 -20.39
CA LYS A 135 -5.65 -25.61 -19.22
C LYS A 135 -6.66 -25.80 -18.12
N GLN A 136 -6.63 -26.97 -17.47
CA GLN A 136 -7.44 -27.22 -16.28
C GLN A 136 -6.72 -26.69 -15.04
N ILE A 137 -7.43 -25.94 -14.22
CA ILE A 137 -6.99 -25.49 -12.90
C ILE A 137 -7.89 -26.17 -11.89
N PHE A 138 -7.29 -26.98 -11.04
CA PHE A 138 -8.00 -27.74 -10.01
C PHE A 138 -8.13 -26.91 -8.73
N ARG A 139 -9.25 -27.10 -8.04
CA ARG A 139 -9.48 -26.57 -6.72
C ARG A 139 -8.48 -27.23 -5.74
N ASN A 140 -7.83 -26.41 -4.92
CA ASN A 140 -6.98 -26.91 -3.84
C ASN A 140 -7.79 -26.98 -2.54
N ASP A 141 -8.27 -28.17 -2.20
CA ASP A 141 -9.12 -28.37 -1.03
C ASP A 141 -8.36 -28.23 0.30
N ASP A 142 -7.06 -28.49 0.32
CA ASP A 142 -6.24 -28.34 1.53
C ASP A 142 -6.08 -26.87 1.89
N ILE A 143 -5.83 -26.00 0.89
CA ILE A 143 -5.80 -24.57 1.10
C ILE A 143 -7.19 -24.05 1.54
N LEU A 144 -8.29 -24.49 0.91
CA LEU A 144 -9.63 -24.09 1.32
C LEU A 144 -9.94 -24.47 2.76
N ARG A 145 -9.60 -25.71 3.18
CA ARG A 145 -9.79 -26.14 4.57
C ARG A 145 -8.92 -25.35 5.55
N ALA A 146 -7.71 -25.00 5.15
CA ALA A 146 -6.84 -24.17 5.97
C ALA A 146 -7.39 -22.74 6.12
N LEU A 147 -7.89 -22.13 5.03
CA LEU A 147 -8.54 -20.82 5.03
C LEU A 147 -9.82 -20.80 5.86
N ASP A 148 -10.62 -21.89 5.85
CA ASP A 148 -11.82 -22.00 6.69
C ASP A 148 -11.44 -22.08 8.18
N ARG A 149 -10.41 -22.86 8.52
CA ARG A 149 -9.93 -22.94 9.92
C ARG A 149 -9.41 -21.63 10.48
N CYS A 150 -8.75 -20.81 9.69
CA CYS A 150 -8.25 -19.50 10.13
C CYS A 150 -9.28 -18.36 9.97
N GLY A 151 -10.46 -18.67 9.42
CA GLY A 151 -11.52 -17.69 9.23
C GLY A 151 -11.29 -16.71 8.08
N GLY A 152 -10.42 -17.03 7.13
CA GLY A 152 -10.29 -16.29 5.86
C GLY A 152 -11.49 -16.53 4.94
N ILE A 153 -12.05 -17.73 5.00
CA ILE A 153 -13.37 -18.08 4.47
C ILE A 153 -14.18 -18.73 5.59
N THR A 154 -15.49 -18.92 5.38
CA THR A 154 -16.41 -19.51 6.35
C THR A 154 -17.41 -20.43 5.69
N GLU A 155 -18.02 -21.31 6.47
CA GLU A 155 -19.09 -22.22 6.05
C GLU A 155 -18.70 -23.12 4.86
N LEU A 156 -17.46 -23.60 4.80
CA LEU A 156 -17.02 -24.50 3.74
C LEU A 156 -17.77 -25.82 3.80
N LYS A 157 -18.52 -26.13 2.73
CA LYS A 157 -19.32 -27.36 2.59
C LYS A 157 -19.06 -28.00 1.24
N TYR A 158 -18.79 -29.31 1.24
CA TYR A 158 -18.64 -30.13 0.04
C TYR A 158 -19.95 -30.86 -0.27
N HIS A 159 -20.27 -30.95 -1.54
CA HIS A 159 -21.45 -31.63 -2.06
C HIS A 159 -21.06 -32.89 -2.83
N GLU A 160 -21.99 -33.87 -2.91
CA GLU A 160 -21.76 -35.14 -3.61
C GLU A 160 -21.48 -34.98 -5.11
N ASN A 161 -21.91 -33.88 -5.72
CA ASN A 161 -21.63 -33.57 -7.13
C ASN A 161 -20.22 -33.01 -7.38
N GLY A 162 -19.34 -33.01 -6.37
CA GLY A 162 -17.98 -32.48 -6.46
C GLY A 162 -17.86 -30.97 -6.28
N GLU A 163 -18.95 -30.22 -6.18
CA GLU A 163 -18.91 -28.80 -5.88
C GLU A 163 -18.65 -28.54 -4.40
N CYS A 164 -18.07 -27.36 -4.07
CA CYS A 164 -18.12 -26.84 -2.72
C CYS A 164 -18.72 -25.45 -2.67
N ILE A 165 -19.25 -25.08 -1.51
CA ILE A 165 -19.79 -23.74 -1.23
C ILE A 165 -19.05 -23.21 -0.01
N PHE A 166 -18.69 -21.93 -0.06
CA PHE A 166 -18.12 -21.19 1.06
C PHE A 166 -18.44 -19.70 0.94
N TYR A 167 -18.11 -18.94 1.97
CA TYR A 167 -18.21 -17.48 1.99
C TYR A 167 -16.87 -16.88 2.33
N TYR A 168 -16.46 -15.79 1.65
CA TYR A 168 -15.40 -14.95 2.17
C TYR A 168 -15.86 -14.30 3.48
N CYS A 169 -14.97 -14.14 4.45
CA CYS A 169 -15.36 -13.55 5.73
C CYS A 169 -15.81 -12.09 5.59
N ASP A 170 -15.23 -11.35 4.64
CA ASP A 170 -15.65 -10.00 4.26
C ASP A 170 -15.15 -9.64 2.83
N LYS A 171 -15.45 -8.42 2.37
CA LYS A 171 -15.09 -7.91 1.05
C LYS A 171 -13.58 -7.74 0.88
N ASN A 172 -12.88 -7.35 1.94
CA ASN A 172 -11.45 -7.11 1.90
C ASN A 172 -10.70 -8.44 1.76
N PHE A 173 -11.05 -9.45 2.56
CA PHE A 173 -10.47 -10.79 2.41
C PHE A 173 -10.83 -11.43 1.09
N ARG A 174 -12.02 -11.21 0.55
CA ARG A 174 -12.32 -11.62 -0.82
C ARG A 174 -11.31 -11.02 -1.80
N HIS A 175 -11.03 -9.71 -1.72
CA HIS A 175 -10.06 -9.05 -2.57
C HIS A 175 -8.66 -9.66 -2.41
N TYR A 176 -8.17 -9.79 -1.17
CA TYR A 176 -6.84 -10.35 -0.89
C TYR A 176 -6.66 -11.80 -1.33
N LEU A 177 -7.72 -12.59 -1.34
CA LEU A 177 -7.68 -13.99 -1.74
C LEU A 177 -7.98 -14.22 -3.24
N THR A 178 -8.41 -13.20 -3.98
CA THR A 178 -8.69 -13.28 -5.42
C THR A 178 -7.75 -12.46 -6.29
N ASP A 179 -6.81 -11.73 -5.69
CA ASP A 179 -5.76 -10.98 -6.38
C ASP A 179 -4.39 -11.52 -5.96
N VAL A 180 -3.56 -11.87 -6.95
CA VAL A 180 -2.27 -12.55 -6.70
C VAL A 180 -1.30 -11.70 -5.88
N GLY A 181 -1.29 -10.38 -6.08
CA GLY A 181 -0.40 -9.44 -5.39
C GLY A 181 -0.98 -8.90 -4.08
N ALA A 182 -2.30 -8.72 -4.02
CA ALA A 182 -2.95 -7.97 -2.94
C ALA A 182 -2.69 -8.52 -1.54
N PHE A 183 -2.59 -9.84 -1.38
CA PHE A 183 -2.28 -10.43 -0.08
C PHE A 183 -0.83 -10.14 0.37
N LEU A 184 0.12 -10.17 -0.55
CA LEU A 184 1.52 -9.83 -0.25
C LEU A 184 1.68 -8.35 0.12
N GLU A 185 1.01 -7.47 -0.61
CA GLU A 185 0.97 -6.03 -0.32
C GLU A 185 0.42 -5.76 1.09
N LEU A 186 -0.72 -6.40 1.44
CA LEU A 186 -1.30 -6.35 2.78
C LEU A 186 -0.30 -6.80 3.85
N PHE A 187 0.31 -7.97 3.65
CA PHE A 187 1.26 -8.53 4.62
C PHE A 187 2.45 -7.60 4.85
N ILE A 188 3.05 -7.06 3.78
CA ILE A 188 4.17 -6.11 3.86
C ILE A 188 3.75 -4.82 4.57
N HIS A 189 2.56 -4.28 4.26
CA HIS A 189 2.02 -3.11 4.94
C HIS A 189 1.93 -3.33 6.46
N LEU A 190 1.31 -4.42 6.87
CA LEU A 190 1.14 -4.74 8.30
C LEU A 190 2.47 -5.01 8.99
N CYS A 191 3.43 -5.66 8.32
CA CYS A 191 4.80 -5.78 8.81
C CYS A 191 5.43 -4.40 9.07
N ALA A 192 5.28 -3.46 8.15
CA ALA A 192 5.80 -2.10 8.32
C ALA A 192 5.14 -1.38 9.50
N VAL A 193 3.81 -1.46 9.62
CA VAL A 193 3.04 -0.87 10.74
C VAL A 193 3.50 -1.44 12.08
N THR A 194 3.64 -2.78 12.18
CA THR A 194 4.00 -3.45 13.45
C THR A 194 5.41 -3.10 13.93
N THR A 195 6.31 -2.64 13.04
CA THR A 195 7.65 -2.20 13.47
C THR A 195 7.61 -0.95 14.35
N GLY A 196 6.56 -0.13 14.25
CA GLY A 196 6.47 1.18 14.90
C GLY A 196 7.53 2.20 14.46
N LYS A 197 8.28 1.92 13.36
CA LYS A 197 9.40 2.77 12.90
C LYS A 197 8.97 3.84 11.90
N PHE A 198 7.81 3.68 11.30
CA PHE A 198 7.32 4.55 10.24
C PHE A 198 6.24 5.49 10.78
N SER A 199 6.30 6.76 10.38
CA SER A 199 5.28 7.76 10.70
C SER A 199 4.02 7.58 9.88
N SER A 200 4.14 7.00 8.69
CA SER A 200 3.03 6.69 7.79
C SER A 200 3.36 5.46 6.96
N VAL A 201 2.38 4.58 6.79
CA VAL A 201 2.43 3.45 5.86
C VAL A 201 1.17 3.49 5.02
N ARG A 202 1.29 3.36 3.70
CA ARG A 202 0.18 3.31 2.76
C ARG A 202 0.42 2.22 1.72
N SER A 203 -0.65 1.58 1.29
CA SER A 203 -0.62 0.62 0.18
C SER A 203 -1.39 1.12 -1.01
N ARG A 204 -1.12 0.54 -2.19
CA ARG A 204 -1.80 0.81 -3.45
C ARG A 204 -1.89 2.31 -3.75
N VAL A 205 -0.77 3.00 -3.54
CA VAL A 205 -0.70 4.45 -3.67
C VAL A 205 -0.70 4.83 -5.13
N LYS A 206 -1.82 5.33 -5.61
CA LYS A 206 -1.93 5.94 -6.94
C LYS A 206 -1.60 7.41 -6.84
N TYR A 207 -0.69 7.88 -7.65
CA TYR A 207 -0.24 9.26 -7.60
C TYR A 207 0.02 9.84 -9.00
N ASN A 208 -0.08 11.17 -9.10
CA ASN A 208 0.29 11.94 -10.26
C ASN A 208 1.40 12.93 -9.92
N TRP A 209 2.35 13.09 -10.82
CA TRP A 209 3.29 14.19 -10.77
C TRP A 209 2.69 15.41 -11.49
N GLU A 210 2.52 16.51 -10.79
CA GLU A 210 2.01 17.76 -11.39
C GLU A 210 2.99 18.45 -12.37
N TYR A 211 4.16 17.87 -12.56
CA TYR A 211 5.23 18.37 -13.41
C TYR A 211 4.85 18.58 -14.90
N SER A 212 3.67 18.12 -15.31
CA SER A 212 3.17 18.29 -16.68
C SER A 212 2.63 19.69 -16.99
N ARG A 213 2.53 20.60 -15.99
CA ARG A 213 1.94 21.95 -16.21
C ARG A 213 2.89 22.98 -16.81
N ILE A 214 4.18 22.69 -17.00
CA ILE A 214 5.18 23.70 -17.46
C ILE A 214 5.49 23.58 -18.98
N ARG A 215 4.80 22.77 -19.75
CA ARG A 215 4.91 22.86 -21.22
C ARG A 215 3.68 23.52 -21.81
N HIS A 216 3.87 24.80 -22.20
CA HIS A 216 2.94 25.63 -22.96
C HIS A 216 2.74 25.13 -24.40
N ASP A 217 2.36 23.88 -24.59
CA ASP A 217 1.91 23.45 -25.91
C ASP A 217 0.44 23.01 -25.83
N ARG A 218 -0.43 23.83 -26.44
CA ARG A 218 -1.89 23.73 -26.40
C ARG A 218 -2.47 22.54 -27.19
N SER A 219 -1.64 21.69 -27.77
CA SER A 219 -2.10 20.66 -28.72
C SER A 219 -2.06 19.23 -28.21
N THR A 220 -1.50 18.93 -27.02
CA THR A 220 -1.44 17.57 -26.50
C THR A 220 -2.34 17.42 -25.29
N ILE A 221 -3.42 16.66 -25.43
CA ILE A 221 -4.22 16.18 -24.28
C ILE A 221 -3.33 15.20 -23.51
N TYR A 222 -2.57 15.73 -22.56
CA TYR A 222 -1.77 14.92 -21.65
C TYR A 222 -2.72 14.22 -20.66
N ARG A 223 -2.94 12.94 -20.85
CA ARG A 223 -3.48 12.11 -19.75
C ARG A 223 -2.33 11.95 -18.77
N PRO A 224 -2.46 12.45 -17.54
CA PRO A 224 -1.46 12.19 -16.52
C PRO A 224 -1.31 10.68 -16.35
N ALA A 225 -0.09 10.17 -16.52
CA ALA A 225 0.16 8.77 -16.22
C ALA A 225 -0.08 8.59 -14.71
N SER A 226 -1.10 7.83 -14.34
CA SER A 226 -1.23 7.38 -12.97
C SER A 226 -0.19 6.31 -12.73
N ASN A 227 0.72 6.56 -11.81
CA ASN A 227 1.66 5.57 -11.33
C ASN A 227 1.10 4.96 -10.05
N GLU A 228 1.44 3.71 -9.80
CA GLU A 228 1.06 2.98 -8.58
C GLU A 228 2.33 2.51 -7.88
N ILE A 229 2.32 2.60 -6.55
CA ILE A 229 3.32 2.02 -5.66
C ILE A 229 2.59 1.04 -4.75
N ASP A 230 3.06 -0.20 -4.68
CA ASP A 230 2.39 -1.25 -3.92
C ASP A 230 2.37 -0.93 -2.43
N VAL A 231 3.51 -0.57 -1.84
CA VAL A 231 3.60 -0.08 -0.46
C VAL A 231 4.60 1.06 -0.36
N ILE A 232 4.22 2.13 0.34
CA ILE A 232 5.12 3.19 0.78
C ILE A 232 5.12 3.31 2.30
N ALA A 233 6.30 3.37 2.90
CA ALA A 233 6.46 3.61 4.33
C ALA A 233 7.38 4.82 4.54
N ILE A 234 6.96 5.79 5.36
CA ILE A 234 7.67 7.03 5.61
C ILE A 234 8.31 6.98 7.01
N ASN A 235 9.63 7.15 7.05
CA ASN A 235 10.39 7.31 8.31
C ASN A 235 10.97 8.73 8.36
N GLY A 236 10.27 9.63 9.00
CA GLY A 236 10.62 11.06 9.00
C GLY A 236 10.48 11.67 7.60
N ILE A 237 11.60 11.85 6.88
CA ILE A 237 11.62 12.37 5.50
C ILE A 237 12.10 11.31 4.50
N GLU A 238 12.37 10.11 4.94
CA GLU A 238 12.91 9.03 4.11
C GLU A 238 11.78 8.08 3.72
N PRO A 239 11.36 8.05 2.45
CA PRO A 239 10.41 7.08 1.97
C PRO A 239 11.10 5.75 1.67
N LEU A 240 10.43 4.66 1.99
CA LEU A 240 10.70 3.31 1.52
C LEU A 240 9.61 2.94 0.53
N PHE A 241 9.99 2.72 -0.73
CA PHE A 241 9.10 2.23 -1.77
C PHE A 241 9.29 0.73 -1.93
N ILE A 242 8.19 0.00 -1.99
CA ILE A 242 8.15 -1.45 -2.23
C ILE A 242 7.20 -1.68 -3.41
N SER A 243 7.70 -2.38 -4.42
CA SER A 243 6.98 -2.67 -5.67
C SER A 243 7.47 -4.00 -6.24
#